data_30b465132db79c04abbcd6bb4ba6e2d3
#
_entry.id   30b465132db79c04abbcd6bb4ba6e2d3
#
_cell.length_a   1.000
_cell.length_b   1.000
_cell.length_c   1.000
_cell.angle_alpha   90.00
_cell.angle_beta   90.00
_cell.angle_gamma   90.00
#
_symmetry.space_group_name_H-M   'P 1'
#
loop_
_entity.id
_entity.type
_entity.pdbx_description
1 polymer ?
#
loop_
_entity_poly.entity_id
_entity_poly.type
_entity_poly.pdbx_seq_one_letter_code
_entity_poly.pdbx_strand_id
1 'polypeptide(L)'
;MNERMATIVNSLAAYALPLGVFAAVVICGLVIRGVIFRRLTAWSKRTTSRIDDAIISSIRGPIVIWFVILGVFAALEVSTVPDNVVDVVDKALFVLVVLSITLAVANLVGRIVGSLGARDERSRPVTSLTQNIVRIVLFIVGVLFILNGLGVSITPLLATLGIGGLAVALALQDTLANLFAGIHINLAHQIRVGDYVRLESGEEGYVTDVGWRLTRIRMLANNVVLIPNDKLAKTIVTNYYYPSRDLAVLVPVGVHYKTDLGRAEEVAVEVAREVMREVKGGVPEFEPFVRFNSFGDSSVGFNVILRAQEFVDQYLVKHEFIKRLHARFSKEGIVIPFPIRAINYDQEKSP
;
A
#
# COMPACT_ATOMS: atom_id res chain seq x y z
N MET A 1 50.28 -63.42 25.32
CA MET A 1 49.65 -62.29 26.08
C MET A 1 49.83 -60.98 25.30
N ASN A 2 50.93 -60.81 24.51
CA ASN A 2 51.20 -59.54 23.77
C ASN A 2 50.31 -59.25 22.53
N GLU A 3 49.91 -60.30 21.77
CA GLU A 3 49.10 -60.06 20.55
C GLU A 3 47.66 -59.61 20.89
N ARG A 4 47.02 -60.15 21.90
CA ARG A 4 45.69 -59.71 22.35
C ARG A 4 45.72 -58.27 22.90
N MET A 5 46.78 -57.88 23.59
CA MET A 5 46.96 -56.53 24.10
C MET A 5 47.24 -55.55 22.92
N ALA A 6 48.04 -55.90 21.93
CA ALA A 6 48.31 -55.12 20.74
C ALA A 6 47.05 -54.92 19.88
N THR A 7 46.22 -55.99 19.78
CA THR A 7 44.93 -55.88 19.03
C THR A 7 43.93 -54.95 19.76
N ILE A 8 43.87 -55.04 21.10
CA ILE A 8 43.01 -54.16 21.93
C ILE A 8 43.51 -52.71 21.88
N VAL A 9 44.80 -52.47 21.93
CA VAL A 9 45.40 -51.12 21.83
C VAL A 9 45.18 -50.53 20.45
N ASN A 10 45.37 -51.30 19.37
CA ASN A 10 45.12 -50.87 18.02
C ASN A 10 43.64 -50.58 17.75
N SER A 11 42.73 -51.41 18.28
CA SER A 11 41.28 -51.13 18.18
C SER A 11 40.85 -49.91 18.99
N LEU A 12 41.41 -49.71 20.18
CA LEU A 12 41.17 -48.49 20.98
C LEU A 12 41.74 -47.25 20.30
N ALA A 13 42.91 -47.34 19.67
CA ALA A 13 43.51 -46.22 18.90
C ALA A 13 42.68 -45.89 17.66
N ALA A 14 42.11 -46.90 16.98
CA ALA A 14 41.24 -46.69 15.80
C ALA A 14 39.96 -45.91 16.13
N TYR A 15 39.43 -46.01 17.35
CA TYR A 15 38.25 -45.21 17.79
C TYR A 15 38.63 -43.90 18.51
N ALA A 16 39.82 -43.83 19.10
CA ALA A 16 40.26 -42.66 19.84
C ALA A 16 40.42 -41.41 18.96
N LEU A 17 40.96 -41.58 17.73
CA LEU A 17 41.18 -40.47 16.80
C LEU A 17 39.85 -39.84 16.30
N PRO A 18 38.88 -40.60 15.78
CA PRO A 18 37.55 -40.03 15.41
C PRO A 18 36.83 -39.37 16.59
N LEU A 19 36.84 -39.96 17.77
CA LEU A 19 36.25 -39.36 18.96
C LEU A 19 36.96 -38.06 19.40
N GLY A 20 38.28 -38.02 19.27
CA GLY A 20 39.08 -36.84 19.54
C GLY A 20 38.74 -35.67 18.55
N VAL A 21 38.60 -35.97 17.27
CA VAL A 21 38.20 -35.00 16.23
C VAL A 21 36.78 -34.49 16.52
N PHE A 22 35.85 -35.39 16.79
CA PHE A 22 34.48 -35.00 17.17
C PHE A 22 34.47 -34.04 18.37
N ALA A 23 35.10 -34.44 19.47
CA ALA A 23 35.16 -33.62 20.67
C ALA A 23 35.81 -32.24 20.40
N ALA A 24 36.90 -32.20 19.63
CA ALA A 24 37.60 -30.96 19.29
C ALA A 24 36.70 -30.01 18.50
N VAL A 25 35.97 -30.49 17.46
CA VAL A 25 35.05 -29.69 16.66
C VAL A 25 33.88 -29.18 17.50
N VAL A 26 33.29 -30.01 18.35
CA VAL A 26 32.18 -29.61 19.21
C VAL A 26 32.63 -28.59 20.25
N ILE A 27 33.79 -28.78 20.90
CA ILE A 27 34.35 -27.84 21.88
C ILE A 27 34.66 -26.51 21.18
N CYS A 28 35.29 -26.55 20.00
CA CYS A 28 35.53 -25.35 19.18
C CYS A 28 34.24 -24.60 18.86
N GLY A 29 33.18 -25.34 18.48
CA GLY A 29 31.86 -24.79 18.22
C GLY A 29 31.23 -24.10 19.43
N LEU A 30 31.36 -24.72 20.62
CA LEU A 30 30.84 -24.14 21.87
C LEU A 30 31.61 -22.85 22.27
N VAL A 31 32.92 -22.82 22.04
CA VAL A 31 33.76 -21.64 22.29
C VAL A 31 33.37 -20.50 21.28
N ILE A 32 33.32 -20.83 20.00
CA ILE A 32 32.93 -19.90 18.95
C ILE A 32 31.52 -19.31 19.23
N ARG A 33 30.57 -20.17 19.59
CA ARG A 33 29.24 -19.76 20.03
C ARG A 33 29.32 -18.77 21.19
N GLY A 34 30.09 -19.13 22.25
CA GLY A 34 30.24 -18.27 23.43
C GLY A 34 30.80 -16.86 23.08
N VAL A 35 31.84 -16.82 22.26
CA VAL A 35 32.49 -15.56 21.87
C VAL A 35 31.61 -14.74 20.94
N ILE A 36 31.05 -15.36 19.88
CA ILE A 36 30.21 -14.68 18.90
C ILE A 36 28.96 -14.10 19.58
N PHE A 37 28.24 -14.92 20.38
CA PHE A 37 26.99 -14.44 21.01
C PHE A 37 27.26 -13.41 22.11
N ARG A 38 28.38 -13.43 22.80
CA ARG A 38 28.77 -12.36 23.73
C ARG A 38 28.99 -11.03 23.00
N ARG A 39 29.66 -11.06 21.85
CA ARG A 39 29.89 -9.84 21.03
C ARG A 39 28.62 -9.34 20.38
N LEU A 40 27.82 -10.23 19.79
CA LEU A 40 26.56 -9.87 19.14
C LEU A 40 25.53 -9.31 20.12
N THR A 41 25.38 -9.91 21.32
CA THR A 41 24.50 -9.35 22.36
C THR A 41 25.00 -8.02 22.93
N ALA A 42 26.32 -7.80 23.00
CA ALA A 42 26.88 -6.52 23.38
C ALA A 42 26.63 -5.43 22.30
N TRP A 43 26.62 -5.82 21.03
CA TRP A 43 26.32 -4.93 19.91
C TRP A 43 24.81 -4.66 19.78
N SER A 44 23.95 -5.66 19.91
CA SER A 44 22.48 -5.52 19.90
C SER A 44 21.98 -4.57 21.00
N LYS A 45 22.62 -4.53 22.17
CA LYS A 45 22.28 -3.56 23.24
C LYS A 45 22.56 -2.10 22.88
N ARG A 46 23.36 -1.85 21.84
CA ARG A 46 23.66 -0.50 21.33
C ARG A 46 22.71 -0.07 20.20
N THR A 47 21.98 -1.01 19.62
CA THR A 47 21.00 -0.78 18.55
C THR A 47 19.59 -0.94 19.11
N THR A 48 18.68 -0.04 18.75
CA THR A 48 17.26 -0.10 19.15
C THR A 48 16.41 -1.03 18.24
N SER A 49 17.07 -1.81 17.38
CA SER A 49 16.42 -2.66 16.39
C SER A 49 16.00 -4.01 16.98
N ARG A 50 14.70 -4.30 16.96
CA ARG A 50 14.15 -5.61 17.35
C ARG A 50 14.54 -6.74 16.39
N ILE A 51 15.02 -6.41 15.20
CA ILE A 51 15.44 -7.38 14.17
C ILE A 51 16.73 -8.08 14.60
N ASP A 52 17.66 -7.35 15.22
CA ASP A 52 18.94 -7.90 15.69
C ASP A 52 18.71 -9.00 16.74
N ASP A 53 17.78 -8.77 17.67
CA ASP A 53 17.41 -9.76 18.69
C ASP A 53 16.73 -10.99 18.06
N ALA A 54 15.91 -10.81 17.02
CA ALA A 54 15.27 -11.89 16.28
C ALA A 54 16.31 -12.77 15.57
N ILE A 55 17.33 -12.19 14.94
CA ILE A 55 18.43 -12.90 14.27
C ILE A 55 19.25 -13.69 15.30
N ILE A 56 19.72 -13.03 16.35
CA ILE A 56 20.56 -13.65 17.38
C ILE A 56 19.84 -14.84 18.05
N SER A 57 18.57 -14.65 18.38
CA SER A 57 17.79 -15.70 19.06
C SER A 57 17.42 -16.87 18.15
N SER A 58 17.31 -16.66 16.84
CA SER A 58 16.97 -17.71 15.86
C SER A 58 18.16 -18.60 15.52
N ILE A 59 19.39 -18.08 15.57
CA ILE A 59 20.61 -18.81 15.23
C ILE A 59 21.25 -19.47 16.48
N ARG A 60 20.99 -18.96 17.66
CA ARG A 60 21.65 -19.42 18.92
C ARG A 60 21.44 -20.92 19.23
N GLY A 61 20.27 -21.47 18.89
CA GLY A 61 19.98 -22.89 19.07
C GLY A 61 20.64 -23.76 17.97
N PRO A 62 20.32 -23.50 16.70
CA PRO A 62 20.80 -24.31 15.57
C PRO A 62 22.32 -24.39 15.44
N ILE A 63 23.07 -23.37 15.83
CA ILE A 63 24.53 -23.36 15.69
C ILE A 63 25.23 -24.52 16.43
N VAL A 64 24.68 -24.95 17.57
CA VAL A 64 25.22 -26.10 18.29
C VAL A 64 24.99 -27.38 17.50
N ILE A 65 23.80 -27.52 16.92
CA ILE A 65 23.44 -28.69 16.11
C ILE A 65 24.38 -28.76 14.88
N TRP A 66 24.68 -27.62 14.25
CA TRP A 66 25.58 -27.55 13.09
C TRP A 66 27.02 -27.98 13.44
N PHE A 67 27.54 -27.58 14.59
CA PHE A 67 28.86 -28.04 15.05
C PHE A 67 28.87 -29.51 15.45
N VAL A 68 27.79 -30.03 15.99
CA VAL A 68 27.66 -31.49 16.26
C VAL A 68 27.64 -32.27 14.94
N ILE A 69 26.86 -31.82 13.94
CA ILE A 69 26.81 -32.44 12.62
C ILE A 69 28.18 -32.36 11.93
N LEU A 70 28.84 -31.22 11.97
CA LEU A 70 30.19 -31.05 11.41
C LEU A 70 31.21 -31.94 12.13
N GLY A 71 31.08 -32.10 13.46
CA GLY A 71 31.92 -33.00 14.27
C GLY A 71 31.72 -34.45 13.90
N VAL A 72 30.47 -34.89 13.68
CA VAL A 72 30.18 -36.27 13.24
C VAL A 72 30.75 -36.50 11.82
N PHE A 73 30.53 -35.58 10.91
CA PHE A 73 31.08 -35.64 9.56
C PHE A 73 32.62 -35.75 9.58
N ALA A 74 33.28 -34.85 10.29
CA ALA A 74 34.76 -34.88 10.42
C ALA A 74 35.29 -36.13 11.10
N ALA A 75 34.55 -36.70 12.06
CA ALA A 75 34.91 -37.95 12.72
C ALA A 75 34.78 -39.14 11.77
N LEU A 76 33.78 -39.19 10.91
CA LEU A 76 33.59 -40.23 9.91
C LEU A 76 34.71 -40.23 8.84
N GLU A 77 35.11 -39.05 8.38
CA GLU A 77 36.21 -38.90 7.37
C GLU A 77 37.53 -39.51 7.85
N VAL A 78 37.78 -39.50 9.17
CA VAL A 78 39.02 -40.03 9.80
C VAL A 78 38.78 -41.44 10.34
N SER A 79 37.58 -42.00 10.22
CA SER A 79 37.25 -43.32 10.74
C SER A 79 37.51 -44.45 9.76
N THR A 80 37.64 -45.66 10.24
CA THR A 80 37.75 -46.88 9.42
C THR A 80 36.39 -47.57 9.23
N VAL A 81 35.31 -46.79 9.25
CA VAL A 81 33.95 -47.31 9.06
C VAL A 81 33.72 -47.68 7.59
N PRO A 82 32.99 -48.77 7.29
CA PRO A 82 32.69 -49.17 5.90
C PRO A 82 31.88 -48.08 5.15
N ASP A 83 32.19 -47.89 3.85
CA ASP A 83 31.62 -46.84 2.99
C ASP A 83 30.09 -46.87 2.95
N ASN A 84 29.47 -48.05 3.01
CA ASN A 84 28.01 -48.17 3.05
C ASN A 84 27.34 -47.52 4.28
N VAL A 85 28.07 -47.52 5.40
CA VAL A 85 27.57 -46.86 6.63
C VAL A 85 27.83 -45.38 6.55
N VAL A 86 28.98 -44.98 6.05
CA VAL A 86 29.31 -43.54 5.80
C VAL A 86 28.24 -42.89 4.92
N ASP A 87 27.89 -43.52 3.79
CA ASP A 87 26.88 -43.00 2.84
C ASP A 87 25.49 -42.82 3.49
N VAL A 88 25.08 -43.73 4.34
CA VAL A 88 23.80 -43.62 5.11
C VAL A 88 23.87 -42.47 6.11
N VAL A 89 24.98 -42.35 6.84
CA VAL A 89 25.14 -41.30 7.86
C VAL A 89 25.24 -39.92 7.18
N ASP A 90 25.96 -39.78 6.08
CA ASP A 90 26.06 -38.52 5.32
C ASP A 90 24.71 -38.06 4.83
N LYS A 91 23.88 -38.96 4.30
CA LYS A 91 22.50 -38.64 3.91
C LYS A 91 21.66 -38.20 5.11
N ALA A 92 21.81 -38.88 6.25
CA ALA A 92 21.11 -38.48 7.49
C ALA A 92 21.58 -37.11 8.02
N LEU A 93 22.90 -36.84 8.00
CA LEU A 93 23.47 -35.55 8.37
C LEU A 93 23.01 -34.45 7.43
N PHE A 94 22.98 -34.69 6.13
CA PHE A 94 22.44 -33.76 5.13
C PHE A 94 20.99 -33.40 5.46
N VAL A 95 20.11 -34.38 5.71
CA VAL A 95 18.70 -34.14 6.09
C VAL A 95 18.62 -33.27 7.35
N LEU A 96 19.42 -33.59 8.38
CA LEU A 96 19.45 -32.83 9.63
C LEU A 96 19.92 -31.39 9.44
N VAL A 97 20.94 -31.16 8.61
CA VAL A 97 21.42 -29.81 8.25
C VAL A 97 20.32 -29.01 7.58
N VAL A 98 19.75 -29.53 6.49
CA VAL A 98 18.71 -28.82 5.72
C VAL A 98 17.47 -28.54 6.58
N LEU A 99 17.04 -29.53 7.37
CA LEU A 99 15.90 -29.37 8.29
C LEU A 99 16.19 -28.29 9.35
N SER A 100 17.39 -28.31 9.94
CA SER A 100 17.79 -27.33 10.96
C SER A 100 17.86 -25.91 10.37
N ILE A 101 18.41 -25.76 9.16
CA ILE A 101 18.45 -24.46 8.45
C ILE A 101 17.03 -24.00 8.13
N THR A 102 16.18 -24.89 7.61
CA THR A 102 14.78 -24.57 7.28
C THR A 102 14.02 -24.07 8.50
N LEU A 103 14.15 -24.78 9.65
CA LEU A 103 13.51 -24.36 10.90
C LEU A 103 14.09 -23.05 11.45
N ALA A 104 15.40 -22.83 11.33
CA ALA A 104 16.05 -21.60 11.75
C ALA A 104 15.53 -20.39 10.95
N VAL A 105 15.47 -20.54 9.62
CA VAL A 105 14.96 -19.49 8.71
C VAL A 105 13.48 -19.26 8.94
N ALA A 106 12.66 -20.31 9.07
CA ALA A 106 11.23 -20.19 9.35
C ALA A 106 10.96 -19.44 10.67
N ASN A 107 11.73 -19.74 11.72
CA ASN A 107 11.64 -19.05 13.00
C ASN A 107 12.12 -17.60 12.92
N LEU A 108 13.19 -17.33 12.17
CA LEU A 108 13.70 -15.98 11.95
C LEU A 108 12.65 -15.11 11.25
N VAL A 109 12.14 -15.56 10.11
CA VAL A 109 11.13 -14.82 9.35
C VAL A 109 9.85 -14.64 10.17
N GLY A 110 9.40 -15.68 10.88
CA GLY A 110 8.26 -15.61 11.77
C GLY A 110 8.41 -14.52 12.85
N ARG A 111 9.61 -14.38 13.46
CA ARG A 111 9.89 -13.35 14.47
C ARG A 111 9.97 -11.95 13.85
N ILE A 112 10.57 -11.80 12.66
CA ILE A 112 10.62 -10.52 11.95
C ILE A 112 9.19 -10.04 11.62
N VAL A 113 8.37 -10.91 11.02
CA VAL A 113 6.95 -10.59 10.72
C VAL A 113 6.20 -10.24 12.00
N GLY A 114 6.41 -10.99 13.08
CA GLY A 114 5.80 -10.72 14.39
C GLY A 114 6.20 -9.36 14.97
N SER A 115 7.46 -8.95 14.81
CA SER A 115 7.96 -7.68 15.32
C SER A 115 7.39 -6.46 14.57
N LEU A 116 7.10 -6.62 13.27
CA LEU A 116 6.49 -5.58 12.43
C LEU A 116 5.00 -5.43 12.74
N GLY A 117 4.29 -6.54 13.01
CA GLY A 117 2.85 -6.52 13.32
C GLY A 117 2.50 -6.13 14.77
N ALA A 118 3.48 -6.04 15.67
CA ALA A 118 3.25 -5.75 17.09
C ALA A 118 2.87 -4.28 17.42
N ARG A 119 2.86 -3.40 16.42
CA ARG A 119 2.54 -1.97 16.60
C ARG A 119 1.05 -1.66 16.75
N ASP A 120 0.17 -2.56 16.30
CA ASP A 120 -1.28 -2.36 16.37
C ASP A 120 -1.97 -3.66 16.81
N GLU A 121 -2.75 -3.61 17.88
CA GLU A 121 -3.51 -4.76 18.40
C GLU A 121 -4.50 -5.34 17.38
N ARG A 122 -5.03 -4.52 16.49
CA ARG A 122 -5.95 -4.92 15.42
C ARG A 122 -5.27 -5.77 14.34
N SER A 123 -3.96 -5.70 14.22
CA SER A 123 -3.16 -6.42 13.21
C SER A 123 -2.72 -7.81 13.65
N ARG A 124 -2.89 -8.19 14.92
CA ARG A 124 -2.42 -9.48 15.48
C ARG A 124 -2.93 -10.72 14.73
N PRO A 125 -4.24 -10.84 14.37
CA PRO A 125 -4.73 -12.02 13.66
C PRO A 125 -4.10 -12.18 12.26
N VAL A 126 -3.92 -11.07 11.54
CA VAL A 126 -3.31 -11.06 10.20
C VAL A 126 -1.84 -11.45 10.29
N THR A 127 -1.13 -10.95 11.30
CA THR A 127 0.29 -11.26 11.54
C THR A 127 0.51 -12.75 11.80
N SER A 128 -0.34 -13.39 12.60
CA SER A 128 -0.23 -14.83 12.91
C SER A 128 -0.50 -15.71 11.69
N LEU A 129 -1.49 -15.34 10.86
CA LEU A 129 -1.79 -16.03 9.60
C LEU A 129 -0.60 -15.93 8.63
N THR A 130 -0.05 -14.73 8.45
CA THR A 130 1.13 -14.50 7.60
C THR A 130 2.33 -15.31 8.06
N GLN A 131 2.61 -15.38 9.37
CA GLN A 131 3.67 -16.18 9.91
C GLN A 131 3.51 -17.67 9.59
N ASN A 132 2.29 -18.20 9.73
CA ASN A 132 2.01 -19.61 9.46
C ASN A 132 2.16 -19.93 7.95
N ILE A 133 1.67 -19.06 7.06
CA ILE A 133 1.82 -19.24 5.61
C ILE A 133 3.31 -19.27 5.24
N VAL A 134 4.10 -18.32 5.72
CA VAL A 134 5.54 -18.26 5.45
C VAL A 134 6.25 -19.50 5.98
N ARG A 135 5.92 -19.98 7.18
CA ARG A 135 6.49 -21.22 7.72
C ARG A 135 6.17 -22.43 6.86
N ILE A 136 4.92 -22.56 6.39
CA ILE A 136 4.51 -23.67 5.52
C ILE A 136 5.28 -23.62 4.20
N VAL A 137 5.40 -22.45 3.56
CA VAL A 137 6.15 -22.29 2.30
C VAL A 137 7.63 -22.66 2.50
N LEU A 138 8.27 -22.15 3.55
CA LEU A 138 9.66 -22.46 3.84
C LEU A 138 9.87 -23.95 4.15
N PHE A 139 8.93 -24.58 4.85
CA PHE A 139 8.98 -26.01 5.13
C PHE A 139 8.87 -26.85 3.85
N ILE A 140 7.93 -26.50 2.94
CA ILE A 140 7.79 -27.17 1.64
C ILE A 140 9.10 -27.04 0.84
N VAL A 141 9.70 -25.86 0.80
CA VAL A 141 10.98 -25.65 0.12
C VAL A 141 12.10 -26.51 0.75
N GLY A 142 12.17 -26.54 2.08
CA GLY A 142 13.14 -27.38 2.79
C GLY A 142 12.98 -28.88 2.50
N VAL A 143 11.74 -29.37 2.46
CA VAL A 143 11.45 -30.77 2.10
C VAL A 143 11.86 -31.07 0.65
N LEU A 144 11.61 -30.17 -0.29
CA LEU A 144 12.04 -30.33 -1.68
C LEU A 144 13.57 -30.39 -1.78
N PHE A 145 14.30 -29.55 -1.04
CA PHE A 145 15.76 -29.62 -0.99
C PHE A 145 16.26 -30.95 -0.44
N ILE A 146 15.62 -31.48 0.62
CA ILE A 146 15.95 -32.78 1.20
C ILE A 146 15.74 -33.90 0.18
N LEU A 147 14.56 -33.95 -0.47
CA LEU A 147 14.25 -34.98 -1.46
C LEU A 147 15.22 -34.96 -2.62
N ASN A 148 15.52 -33.77 -3.15
CA ASN A 148 16.49 -33.62 -4.25
C ASN A 148 17.89 -34.09 -3.85
N GLY A 149 18.37 -33.74 -2.64
CA GLY A 149 19.67 -34.17 -2.13
C GLY A 149 19.76 -35.67 -1.85
N LEU A 150 18.64 -36.32 -1.60
CA LEU A 150 18.55 -37.79 -1.46
C LEU A 150 18.42 -38.52 -2.80
N GLY A 151 18.46 -37.79 -3.94
CA GLY A 151 18.35 -38.36 -5.28
C GLY A 151 16.92 -38.65 -5.74
N VAL A 152 15.89 -38.18 -4.99
CA VAL A 152 14.48 -38.32 -5.38
C VAL A 152 14.15 -37.22 -6.39
N SER A 153 13.56 -37.60 -7.54
CA SER A 153 13.12 -36.63 -8.56
C SER A 153 12.00 -35.73 -8.01
N ILE A 154 12.28 -34.45 -7.91
CA ILE A 154 11.30 -33.44 -7.45
C ILE A 154 10.48 -32.83 -8.61
N THR A 155 10.79 -33.15 -9.88
CA THR A 155 10.11 -32.61 -11.04
C THR A 155 8.57 -32.77 -11.01
N PRO A 156 8.00 -33.96 -10.64
CA PRO A 156 6.55 -34.10 -10.55
C PRO A 156 5.95 -33.23 -9.43
N LEU A 157 6.67 -33.09 -8.30
CA LEU A 157 6.23 -32.25 -7.18
C LEU A 157 6.23 -30.77 -7.57
N LEU A 158 7.28 -30.30 -8.27
CA LEU A 158 7.36 -28.93 -8.78
C LEU A 158 6.26 -28.67 -9.81
N ALA A 159 5.93 -29.61 -10.70
CA ALA A 159 4.82 -29.47 -11.63
C ALA A 159 3.49 -29.30 -10.90
N THR A 160 3.22 -30.13 -9.91
CA THR A 160 2.00 -30.03 -9.09
C THR A 160 1.93 -28.72 -8.31
N LEU A 161 3.04 -28.31 -7.70
CA LEU A 161 3.13 -27.01 -7.00
C LEU A 161 2.96 -25.85 -7.96
N GLY A 162 3.44 -25.95 -9.19
CA GLY A 162 3.25 -24.94 -10.24
C GLY A 162 1.79 -24.75 -10.60
N ILE A 163 1.04 -25.85 -10.82
CA ILE A 163 -0.40 -25.80 -11.10
C ILE A 163 -1.16 -25.26 -9.88
N GLY A 164 -0.85 -25.76 -8.68
CA GLY A 164 -1.44 -25.25 -7.43
C GLY A 164 -1.14 -23.77 -7.18
N GLY A 165 0.09 -23.35 -7.46
CA GLY A 165 0.52 -21.95 -7.37
C GLY A 165 -0.22 -21.04 -8.35
N LEU A 166 -0.46 -21.51 -9.59
CA LEU A 166 -1.26 -20.79 -10.56
C LEU A 166 -2.71 -20.62 -10.07
N ALA A 167 -3.31 -21.68 -9.53
CA ALA A 167 -4.66 -21.61 -8.98
C ALA A 167 -4.77 -20.59 -7.83
N VAL A 168 -3.77 -20.56 -6.91
CA VAL A 168 -3.70 -19.58 -5.83
C VAL A 168 -3.49 -18.15 -6.38
N ALA A 169 -2.63 -17.98 -7.40
CA ALA A 169 -2.39 -16.68 -8.03
C ALA A 169 -3.67 -16.12 -8.67
N LEU A 170 -4.45 -16.97 -9.37
CA LEU A 170 -5.75 -16.58 -9.93
C LEU A 170 -6.76 -16.20 -8.84
N ALA A 171 -6.80 -16.97 -7.75
CA ALA A 171 -7.71 -16.68 -6.63
C ALA A 171 -7.36 -15.36 -5.90
N LEU A 172 -6.09 -14.94 -5.91
CA LEU A 172 -5.61 -13.72 -5.28
C LEU A 172 -5.49 -12.52 -6.25
N GLN A 173 -5.84 -12.70 -7.53
CA GLN A 173 -5.65 -11.70 -8.59
C GLN A 173 -6.22 -10.34 -8.21
N ASP A 174 -7.48 -10.28 -7.77
CA ASP A 174 -8.14 -9.01 -7.40
C ASP A 174 -7.50 -8.35 -6.17
N THR A 175 -7.02 -9.16 -5.23
CA THR A 175 -6.35 -8.65 -4.02
C THR A 175 -5.02 -8.01 -4.37
N LEU A 176 -4.24 -8.67 -5.23
CA LEU A 176 -2.96 -8.14 -5.73
C LEU A 176 -3.16 -6.92 -6.61
N ALA A 177 -4.17 -6.91 -7.49
CA ALA A 177 -4.52 -5.76 -8.32
C ALA A 177 -4.80 -4.51 -7.46
N ASN A 178 -5.61 -4.67 -6.41
CA ASN A 178 -5.90 -3.57 -5.48
C ASN A 178 -4.67 -3.08 -4.71
N LEU A 179 -3.80 -4.00 -4.28
CA LEU A 179 -2.55 -3.65 -3.60
C LEU A 179 -1.62 -2.83 -4.51
N PHE A 180 -1.37 -3.31 -5.73
CA PHE A 180 -0.50 -2.60 -6.69
C PHE A 180 -1.10 -1.27 -7.12
N ALA A 181 -2.42 -1.21 -7.33
CA ALA A 181 -3.11 0.04 -7.63
C ALA A 181 -2.97 1.05 -6.46
N GLY A 182 -3.13 0.61 -5.21
CA GLY A 182 -2.93 1.46 -4.03
C GLY A 182 -1.51 2.00 -3.91
N ILE A 183 -0.50 1.16 -4.17
CA ILE A 183 0.90 1.59 -4.21
C ILE A 183 1.10 2.62 -5.33
N HIS A 184 0.56 2.37 -6.53
CA HIS A 184 0.69 3.28 -7.67
C HIS A 184 0.04 4.64 -7.41
N ILE A 185 -1.19 4.67 -6.86
CA ILE A 185 -1.89 5.91 -6.50
C ILE A 185 -1.05 6.74 -5.52
N ASN A 186 -0.49 6.09 -4.48
CA ASN A 186 0.35 6.77 -3.50
C ASN A 186 1.67 7.30 -4.10
N LEU A 187 2.32 6.55 -4.98
CA LEU A 187 3.59 6.96 -5.60
C LEU A 187 3.41 8.04 -6.67
N ALA A 188 2.33 7.96 -7.46
CA ALA A 188 2.06 8.91 -8.53
C ALA A 188 1.63 10.30 -8.02
N HIS A 189 1.17 10.39 -6.78
CA HIS A 189 0.74 11.64 -6.13
C HIS A 189 -0.33 12.44 -6.89
N GLN A 190 -1.08 11.80 -7.79
CA GLN A 190 -2.16 12.43 -8.55
C GLN A 190 -3.41 12.65 -7.69
N ILE A 191 -3.59 11.82 -6.68
CA ILE A 191 -4.63 11.90 -5.66
C ILE A 191 -3.95 11.79 -4.30
N ARG A 192 -4.17 12.77 -3.42
CA ARG A 192 -3.57 12.85 -2.09
C ARG A 192 -4.63 12.93 -1.01
N VAL A 193 -4.30 12.49 0.19
CA VAL A 193 -5.16 12.71 1.34
C VAL A 193 -5.35 14.21 1.55
N GLY A 194 -6.61 14.65 1.66
CA GLY A 194 -7.01 16.05 1.73
C GLY A 194 -7.47 16.66 0.42
N ASP A 195 -7.22 16.04 -0.74
CA ASP A 195 -7.72 16.53 -2.03
C ASP A 195 -9.24 16.39 -2.11
N TYR A 196 -9.88 17.35 -2.78
CA TYR A 196 -11.27 17.23 -3.19
C TYR A 196 -11.33 16.68 -4.62
N VAL A 197 -11.96 15.52 -4.75
CA VAL A 197 -12.01 14.79 -6.03
C VAL A 197 -13.45 14.45 -6.41
N ARG A 198 -13.69 14.32 -7.72
CA ARG A 198 -14.95 13.81 -8.28
C ARG A 198 -14.65 12.69 -9.25
N LEU A 199 -15.37 11.59 -9.08
CA LEU A 199 -15.30 10.43 -9.97
C LEU A 199 -16.28 10.58 -11.14
N GLU A 200 -15.99 9.91 -12.24
CA GLU A 200 -16.89 9.84 -13.39
C GLU A 200 -18.28 9.30 -13.04
N SER A 201 -18.35 8.38 -12.05
CA SER A 201 -19.60 7.82 -11.52
C SER A 201 -20.43 8.80 -10.69
N GLY A 202 -19.90 10.00 -10.42
CA GLY A 202 -20.60 11.11 -9.77
C GLY A 202 -20.31 11.28 -8.28
N GLU A 203 -19.65 10.34 -7.63
CA GLU A 203 -19.24 10.50 -6.24
C GLU A 203 -18.16 11.57 -6.12
N GLU A 204 -18.34 12.50 -5.18
CA GLU A 204 -17.39 13.59 -4.95
C GLU A 204 -17.18 13.86 -3.46
N GLY A 205 -15.98 14.28 -3.08
CA GLY A 205 -15.65 14.61 -1.72
C GLY A 205 -14.15 14.66 -1.43
N TYR A 206 -13.83 14.75 -0.14
CA TYR A 206 -12.45 14.78 0.35
C TYR A 206 -11.87 13.38 0.47
N VAL A 207 -10.70 13.16 -0.08
CA VAL A 207 -9.91 11.94 0.15
C VAL A 207 -9.43 11.93 1.60
N THR A 208 -9.90 11.00 2.41
CA THR A 208 -9.53 10.90 3.83
C THR A 208 -8.44 9.88 4.09
N ASP A 209 -8.33 8.86 3.24
CA ASP A 209 -7.33 7.81 3.37
C ASP A 209 -7.13 7.07 2.04
N VAL A 210 -5.88 6.70 1.75
CA VAL A 210 -5.50 5.82 0.65
C VAL A 210 -4.83 4.60 1.25
N GLY A 211 -5.66 3.59 1.56
CA GLY A 211 -5.20 2.33 2.13
C GLY A 211 -4.59 1.38 1.09
N TRP A 212 -4.15 0.21 1.54
CA TRP A 212 -3.54 -0.78 0.64
C TRP A 212 -4.54 -1.42 -0.34
N ARG A 213 -5.83 -1.45 0.00
CA ARG A 213 -6.90 -2.06 -0.83
C ARG A 213 -7.97 -1.06 -1.26
N LEU A 214 -8.30 -0.09 -0.41
CA LEU A 214 -9.43 0.82 -0.57
C LEU A 214 -8.98 2.26 -0.35
N THR A 215 -9.51 3.17 -1.16
CA THR A 215 -9.46 4.61 -0.91
C THR A 215 -10.79 5.07 -0.32
N ARG A 216 -10.73 5.96 0.68
CA ARG A 216 -11.89 6.52 1.38
C ARG A 216 -12.12 7.96 0.95
N ILE A 217 -13.32 8.26 0.48
CA ILE A 217 -13.74 9.61 0.10
C ILE A 217 -14.92 10.01 1.01
N ARG A 218 -14.75 11.09 1.77
CA ARG A 218 -15.80 11.67 2.60
C ARG A 218 -16.54 12.75 1.82
N MET A 219 -17.81 12.49 1.54
CA MET A 219 -18.71 13.42 0.86
C MET A 219 -19.08 14.61 1.77
N LEU A 220 -19.58 15.69 1.20
CA LEU A 220 -20.04 16.87 1.96
C LEU A 220 -21.18 16.56 2.93
N ALA A 221 -22.01 15.55 2.62
CA ALA A 221 -23.06 15.06 3.51
C ALA A 221 -22.53 14.24 4.70
N ASN A 222 -21.19 14.16 4.88
CA ASN A 222 -20.47 13.44 5.93
C ASN A 222 -20.56 11.91 5.88
N ASN A 223 -21.06 11.32 4.81
CA ASN A 223 -20.96 9.90 4.52
C ASN A 223 -19.62 9.57 3.82
N VAL A 224 -19.18 8.31 3.90
CA VAL A 224 -17.92 7.86 3.33
C VAL A 224 -18.16 6.84 2.23
N VAL A 225 -17.60 7.10 1.07
CA VAL A 225 -17.56 6.15 -0.05
C VAL A 225 -16.24 5.38 0.02
N LEU A 226 -16.33 4.05 -0.05
CA LEU A 226 -15.21 3.12 -0.06
C LEU A 226 -14.99 2.61 -1.48
N ILE A 227 -13.86 2.95 -2.07
CA ILE A 227 -13.58 2.63 -3.47
C ILE A 227 -12.40 1.66 -3.53
N PRO A 228 -12.54 0.48 -4.16
CA PRO A 228 -11.41 -0.40 -4.44
C PRO A 228 -10.35 0.34 -5.27
N ASN A 229 -9.08 0.23 -4.88
CA ASN A 229 -7.99 0.96 -5.54
C ASN A 229 -7.85 0.59 -7.02
N ASP A 230 -8.09 -0.69 -7.36
CA ASP A 230 -8.07 -1.16 -8.76
C ASP A 230 -9.14 -0.45 -9.61
N LYS A 231 -10.34 -0.23 -9.06
CA LYS A 231 -11.40 0.54 -9.71
C LYS A 231 -11.03 2.02 -9.83
N LEU A 232 -10.50 2.62 -8.76
CA LEU A 232 -10.09 4.02 -8.75
C LEU A 232 -8.99 4.31 -9.77
N ALA A 233 -8.00 3.42 -9.90
CA ALA A 233 -6.89 3.55 -10.84
C ALA A 233 -7.32 3.47 -12.32
N LYS A 234 -8.50 2.90 -12.60
CA LYS A 234 -9.07 2.76 -13.96
C LYS A 234 -10.15 3.79 -14.28
N THR A 235 -10.60 4.54 -13.29
CA THR A 235 -11.68 5.54 -13.43
C THR A 235 -11.11 6.91 -13.75
N ILE A 236 -11.87 7.72 -14.51
CA ILE A 236 -11.56 9.13 -14.71
C ILE A 236 -11.86 9.89 -13.41
N VAL A 237 -10.85 10.59 -12.90
CA VAL A 237 -10.94 11.37 -11.67
C VAL A 237 -10.64 12.83 -11.98
N THR A 238 -11.56 13.72 -11.62
CA THR A 238 -11.30 15.15 -11.57
C THR A 238 -10.77 15.53 -10.20
N ASN A 239 -9.52 15.98 -10.12
CA ASN A 239 -8.94 16.50 -8.88
C ASN A 239 -9.04 18.04 -8.91
N TYR A 240 -9.84 18.60 -8.00
CA TYR A 240 -10.06 20.04 -7.91
C TYR A 240 -8.93 20.78 -7.17
N TYR A 241 -8.00 20.04 -6.57
CA TYR A 241 -6.87 20.61 -5.82
C TYR A 241 -5.55 20.50 -6.58
N TYR A 242 -5.59 20.02 -7.85
CA TYR A 242 -4.43 19.90 -8.69
C TYR A 242 -4.65 20.62 -10.03
N PRO A 243 -3.72 21.46 -10.51
CA PRO A 243 -2.44 21.87 -9.91
C PRO A 243 -2.57 22.90 -8.77
N SER A 244 -3.68 23.61 -8.66
CA SER A 244 -4.01 24.59 -7.61
C SER A 244 -5.40 24.32 -7.05
N ARG A 245 -5.69 24.85 -5.85
CA ARG A 245 -6.99 24.64 -5.18
C ARG A 245 -8.07 25.60 -5.65
N ASP A 246 -7.67 26.75 -6.19
CA ASP A 246 -8.58 27.77 -6.66
C ASP A 246 -9.30 27.36 -7.96
N LEU A 247 -10.57 27.65 -8.05
CA LEU A 247 -11.40 27.26 -9.18
C LEU A 247 -12.32 28.38 -9.65
N ALA A 248 -12.66 28.37 -10.93
CA ALA A 248 -13.62 29.28 -11.50
C ALA A 248 -15.05 28.92 -11.04
N VAL A 249 -15.80 29.94 -10.63
CA VAL A 249 -17.21 29.83 -10.24
C VAL A 249 -18.03 30.56 -11.27
N LEU A 250 -18.82 29.82 -12.04
CA LEU A 250 -19.68 30.39 -13.07
C LEU A 250 -21.08 30.65 -12.49
N VAL A 251 -21.56 31.88 -12.61
CA VAL A 251 -22.91 32.24 -12.18
C VAL A 251 -23.70 32.70 -13.39
N PRO A 252 -24.69 31.93 -13.86
CA PRO A 252 -25.56 32.35 -14.95
C PRO A 252 -26.52 33.43 -14.49
N VAL A 253 -26.65 34.51 -15.30
CA VAL A 253 -27.54 35.65 -15.07
C VAL A 253 -28.25 35.97 -16.38
N GLY A 254 -29.49 36.39 -16.27
CA GLY A 254 -30.29 36.83 -17.40
C GLY A 254 -30.88 38.22 -17.18
N VAL A 255 -30.79 39.08 -18.19
CA VAL A 255 -31.39 40.46 -18.17
C VAL A 255 -32.37 40.61 -19.29
N HIS A 256 -33.32 41.56 -19.12
CA HIS A 256 -34.34 41.83 -20.14
C HIS A 256 -33.71 42.35 -21.45
N TYR A 257 -34.31 42.05 -22.60
CA TYR A 257 -33.86 42.47 -23.93
C TYR A 257 -33.68 43.96 -24.12
N LYS A 258 -34.41 44.81 -23.36
CA LYS A 258 -34.29 46.27 -23.40
C LYS A 258 -33.19 46.82 -22.48
N THR A 259 -32.51 45.97 -21.72
CA THR A 259 -31.43 46.38 -20.81
C THR A 259 -30.19 46.78 -21.60
N ASP A 260 -29.54 47.85 -21.18
CA ASP A 260 -28.21 48.21 -21.67
C ASP A 260 -27.21 47.13 -21.15
N LEU A 261 -26.69 46.35 -22.11
CA LEU A 261 -25.81 45.21 -21.76
C LEU A 261 -24.46 45.70 -21.22
N GLY A 262 -23.95 46.86 -21.69
CA GLY A 262 -22.72 47.45 -21.15
C GLY A 262 -22.88 47.84 -19.68
N ARG A 263 -23.99 48.48 -19.33
CA ARG A 263 -24.29 48.85 -17.94
C ARG A 263 -24.52 47.62 -17.06
N ALA A 264 -25.20 46.59 -17.57
CA ALA A 264 -25.40 45.36 -16.84
C ALA A 264 -24.06 44.63 -16.54
N GLU A 265 -23.14 44.64 -17.51
CA GLU A 265 -21.78 44.09 -17.35
C GLU A 265 -20.99 44.87 -16.29
N GLU A 266 -20.94 46.20 -16.35
CA GLU A 266 -20.24 47.04 -15.37
C GLU A 266 -20.71 46.76 -13.95
N VAL A 267 -22.04 46.81 -13.73
CA VAL A 267 -22.63 46.56 -12.42
C VAL A 267 -22.36 45.15 -11.91
N ALA A 268 -22.44 44.17 -12.79
CA ALA A 268 -22.16 42.78 -12.41
C ALA A 268 -20.67 42.57 -12.01
N VAL A 269 -19.73 43.19 -12.72
CA VAL A 269 -18.31 43.17 -12.43
C VAL A 269 -17.98 43.91 -11.13
N GLU A 270 -18.60 45.07 -10.87
CA GLU A 270 -18.43 45.79 -9.60
C GLU A 270 -18.84 44.93 -8.41
N VAL A 271 -20.04 44.34 -8.44
CA VAL A 271 -20.52 43.45 -7.40
C VAL A 271 -19.63 42.20 -7.25
N ALA A 272 -19.14 41.67 -8.36
CA ALA A 272 -18.24 40.54 -8.34
C ALA A 272 -16.91 40.87 -7.65
N ARG A 273 -16.32 42.06 -7.90
CA ARG A 273 -15.11 42.53 -7.21
C ARG A 273 -15.32 42.68 -5.70
N GLU A 274 -16.46 43.24 -5.30
CA GLU A 274 -16.83 43.34 -3.86
C GLU A 274 -16.87 41.97 -3.22
N VAL A 275 -17.52 40.97 -3.86
CA VAL A 275 -17.62 39.61 -3.34
C VAL A 275 -16.25 38.93 -3.26
N MET A 276 -15.38 39.11 -4.28
CA MET A 276 -14.04 38.52 -4.26
C MET A 276 -13.20 39.07 -3.10
N ARG A 277 -13.41 40.31 -2.68
CA ARG A 277 -12.64 40.96 -1.59
C ARG A 277 -13.22 40.70 -0.21
N GLU A 278 -14.54 40.65 -0.07
CA GLU A 278 -15.21 40.68 1.23
C GLU A 278 -15.72 39.32 1.70
N VAL A 279 -16.01 38.43 0.76
CA VAL A 279 -16.60 37.11 1.10
C VAL A 279 -15.49 36.10 1.36
N LYS A 280 -15.62 35.39 2.47
CA LYS A 280 -14.69 34.31 2.79
C LYS A 280 -14.68 33.28 1.65
N GLY A 281 -13.48 32.91 1.20
CA GLY A 281 -13.30 31.97 0.11
C GLY A 281 -13.30 32.62 -1.28
N GLY A 282 -13.52 33.92 -1.38
CA GLY A 282 -13.23 34.69 -2.61
C GLY A 282 -11.73 34.88 -2.82
N VAL A 283 -11.29 35.09 -4.06
CA VAL A 283 -9.89 35.36 -4.42
C VAL A 283 -9.75 36.82 -4.81
N PRO A 284 -9.25 37.70 -3.91
CA PRO A 284 -9.22 39.16 -4.14
C PRO A 284 -8.36 39.61 -5.35
N GLU A 285 -7.35 38.81 -5.70
CA GLU A 285 -6.43 39.07 -6.80
C GLU A 285 -7.03 38.71 -8.17
N PHE A 286 -8.13 37.95 -8.18
CA PHE A 286 -8.79 37.57 -9.42
C PHE A 286 -9.68 38.73 -9.92
N GLU A 287 -9.48 39.15 -11.16
CA GLU A 287 -10.34 40.12 -11.81
C GLU A 287 -11.56 39.42 -12.42
N PRO A 288 -12.77 39.56 -11.84
CA PRO A 288 -13.96 38.93 -12.39
C PRO A 288 -14.38 39.56 -13.66
N PHE A 289 -15.02 38.78 -14.53
CA PHE A 289 -15.49 39.24 -15.83
C PHE A 289 -16.80 38.58 -16.25
N VAL A 290 -17.43 39.17 -17.26
CA VAL A 290 -18.71 38.73 -17.82
C VAL A 290 -18.54 38.19 -19.23
N ARG A 291 -19.33 37.18 -19.59
CA ARG A 291 -19.44 36.70 -20.98
C ARG A 291 -20.93 36.46 -21.31
N PHE A 292 -21.45 37.24 -22.24
CA PHE A 292 -22.76 37.00 -22.86
C PHE A 292 -22.66 35.70 -23.70
N ASN A 293 -23.65 34.83 -23.58
CA ASN A 293 -23.57 33.50 -24.17
C ASN A 293 -24.88 33.02 -24.85
N SER A 294 -26.00 33.68 -24.61
CA SER A 294 -27.27 33.20 -25.17
C SER A 294 -28.33 34.29 -25.28
N PHE A 295 -29.18 34.17 -26.31
CA PHE A 295 -30.46 34.83 -26.42
C PHE A 295 -31.53 33.81 -26.06
N GLY A 296 -32.06 33.90 -24.82
CA GLY A 296 -33.11 33.02 -24.32
C GLY A 296 -34.51 33.52 -24.66
N ASP A 297 -35.53 32.75 -24.28
CA ASP A 297 -36.93 33.04 -24.60
C ASP A 297 -37.39 34.43 -24.09
N SER A 298 -36.87 34.86 -22.95
CA SER A 298 -37.28 36.15 -22.33
C SER A 298 -36.11 37.00 -21.84
N SER A 299 -34.85 36.55 -22.02
CA SER A 299 -33.66 37.22 -21.49
C SER A 299 -32.44 37.09 -22.39
N VAL A 300 -31.55 38.08 -22.31
CA VAL A 300 -30.16 37.92 -22.77
C VAL A 300 -29.36 37.31 -21.62
N GLY A 301 -28.82 36.11 -21.87
CA GLY A 301 -28.06 35.33 -20.86
C GLY A 301 -26.59 35.65 -20.91
N PHE A 302 -25.96 35.68 -19.74
CA PHE A 302 -24.52 35.79 -19.59
C PHE A 302 -24.02 35.02 -18.35
N ASN A 303 -22.75 34.68 -18.32
CA ASN A 303 -22.09 34.16 -17.14
C ASN A 303 -21.20 35.22 -16.51
N VAL A 304 -21.27 35.33 -15.18
CA VAL A 304 -20.27 36.04 -14.39
C VAL A 304 -19.28 35.00 -13.87
N ILE A 305 -18.01 35.23 -14.15
CA ILE A 305 -16.92 34.36 -13.81
C ILE A 305 -16.23 34.90 -12.57
N LEU A 306 -16.42 34.22 -11.46
CA LEU A 306 -15.80 34.45 -10.15
C LEU A 306 -14.71 33.41 -9.92
N ARG A 307 -13.98 33.52 -8.79
CA ARG A 307 -12.99 32.54 -8.37
C ARG A 307 -13.12 32.23 -6.88
N ALA A 308 -13.16 30.95 -6.53
CA ALA A 308 -13.15 30.48 -5.15
C ALA A 308 -11.78 29.90 -4.78
N GLN A 309 -11.37 30.07 -3.52
CA GLN A 309 -10.08 29.54 -3.00
C GLN A 309 -10.06 28.02 -2.93
N GLU A 310 -11.20 27.42 -2.59
CA GLU A 310 -11.38 25.96 -2.51
C GLU A 310 -12.75 25.56 -3.07
N PHE A 311 -12.91 24.28 -3.40
CA PHE A 311 -14.14 23.77 -4.01
C PHE A 311 -15.40 24.10 -3.21
N VAL A 312 -15.37 23.98 -1.88
CA VAL A 312 -16.53 24.23 -1.03
C VAL A 312 -16.89 25.71 -0.91
N ASP A 313 -15.92 26.60 -1.09
CA ASP A 313 -16.12 28.04 -1.00
C ASP A 313 -17.02 28.59 -2.12
N GLN A 314 -17.09 27.87 -3.27
CA GLN A 314 -17.94 28.26 -4.38
C GLN A 314 -19.43 28.46 -3.97
N TYR A 315 -19.90 27.67 -3.00
CA TYR A 315 -21.29 27.76 -2.55
C TYR A 315 -21.58 29.09 -1.86
N LEU A 316 -20.68 29.52 -0.95
CA LEU A 316 -20.83 30.80 -0.26
C LEU A 316 -20.60 31.99 -1.19
N VAL A 317 -19.56 31.94 -2.00
CA VAL A 317 -19.22 32.96 -3.00
C VAL A 317 -20.41 33.18 -3.95
N LYS A 318 -20.96 32.10 -4.51
CA LYS A 318 -22.13 32.16 -5.41
C LYS A 318 -23.36 32.70 -4.70
N HIS A 319 -23.63 32.27 -3.46
CA HIS A 319 -24.78 32.73 -2.67
C HIS A 319 -24.71 34.23 -2.43
N GLU A 320 -23.62 34.75 -1.93
CA GLU A 320 -23.46 36.16 -1.63
C GLU A 320 -23.46 37.02 -2.90
N PHE A 321 -22.85 36.53 -3.98
CA PHE A 321 -22.90 37.23 -5.26
C PHE A 321 -24.34 37.39 -5.77
N ILE A 322 -25.13 36.32 -5.77
CA ILE A 322 -26.55 36.40 -6.25
C ILE A 322 -27.33 37.39 -5.41
N LYS A 323 -27.19 37.40 -4.08
CA LYS A 323 -27.90 38.33 -3.18
C LYS A 323 -27.54 39.79 -3.47
N ARG A 324 -26.23 40.08 -3.56
CA ARG A 324 -25.73 41.45 -3.81
C ARG A 324 -26.09 41.93 -5.20
N LEU A 325 -25.96 41.06 -6.20
CA LEU A 325 -26.31 41.39 -7.59
C LEU A 325 -27.80 41.71 -7.71
N HIS A 326 -28.67 40.91 -7.13
CA HIS A 326 -30.13 41.16 -7.12
C HIS A 326 -30.46 42.51 -6.51
N ALA A 327 -29.90 42.86 -5.35
CA ALA A 327 -30.10 44.13 -4.70
C ALA A 327 -29.57 45.32 -5.56
N ARG A 328 -28.41 45.15 -6.16
CA ARG A 328 -27.80 46.18 -6.99
C ARG A 328 -28.58 46.39 -8.30
N PHE A 329 -28.99 45.33 -8.98
CA PHE A 329 -29.82 45.41 -10.17
C PHE A 329 -31.16 46.13 -9.90
N SER A 330 -31.80 45.87 -8.78
CA SER A 330 -33.01 46.54 -8.37
C SER A 330 -32.81 48.08 -8.20
N LYS A 331 -31.67 48.49 -7.63
CA LYS A 331 -31.35 49.93 -7.46
C LYS A 331 -31.00 50.62 -8.79
N GLU A 332 -30.39 49.93 -9.71
CA GLU A 332 -29.98 50.45 -11.01
C GLU A 332 -31.08 50.34 -12.09
N GLY A 333 -32.25 49.78 -11.74
CA GLY A 333 -33.34 49.58 -12.69
C GLY A 333 -33.07 48.49 -13.74
N ILE A 334 -32.10 47.64 -13.51
CA ILE A 334 -31.80 46.51 -14.38
C ILE A 334 -32.80 45.39 -14.09
N VAL A 335 -33.59 45.05 -15.11
CA VAL A 335 -34.70 44.11 -14.97
C VAL A 335 -34.25 42.69 -15.21
N ILE A 336 -34.47 41.80 -14.22
CA ILE A 336 -34.44 40.37 -14.40
C ILE A 336 -35.83 39.94 -14.86
N PRO A 337 -36.01 39.49 -16.11
CA PRO A 337 -37.34 39.32 -16.68
C PRO A 337 -38.05 38.08 -16.09
N PHE A 338 -39.36 38.20 -15.93
CA PHE A 338 -40.23 37.03 -15.81
C PHE A 338 -40.42 36.37 -17.18
N PRO A 339 -40.88 35.10 -17.23
CA PRO A 339 -41.23 34.45 -18.50
C PRO A 339 -42.29 35.29 -19.22
N ILE A 340 -41.98 35.76 -20.45
CA ILE A 340 -42.85 36.60 -21.26
C ILE A 340 -43.47 35.74 -22.38
N ARG A 341 -44.80 35.78 -22.52
CA ARG A 341 -45.49 35.15 -23.64
C ARG A 341 -46.21 36.22 -24.44
N ALA A 342 -45.88 36.33 -25.73
CA ALA A 342 -46.64 37.17 -26.64
C ALA A 342 -47.87 36.37 -27.13
N ILE A 343 -49.06 36.96 -26.91
CA ILE A 343 -50.32 36.41 -27.44
C ILE A 343 -50.60 37.17 -28.75
N ASN A 344 -50.61 36.44 -29.88
CA ASN A 344 -50.92 37.03 -31.19
C ASN A 344 -52.42 36.80 -31.45
N TYR A 345 -53.23 37.84 -31.21
CA TYR A 345 -54.67 37.78 -31.44
C TYR A 345 -55.03 37.87 -32.96
N ASP A 346 -54.07 38.21 -33.82
CA ASP A 346 -54.36 38.40 -35.25
C ASP A 346 -54.30 37.05 -36.04
N GLN A 347 -53.69 36.04 -35.47
CA GLN A 347 -53.63 34.70 -36.12
C GLN A 347 -54.95 33.93 -36.07
N GLU A 348 -55.86 34.26 -35.14
CA GLU A 348 -57.18 33.61 -35.05
C GLU A 348 -58.21 34.18 -36.09
N LYS A 349 -57.87 35.21 -36.84
CA LYS A 349 -58.75 35.85 -37.83
C LYS A 349 -58.47 35.52 -39.30
N SER A 350 -57.59 34.56 -39.57
CA SER A 350 -57.45 34.06 -40.91
C SER A 350 -58.40 32.87 -41.16
N PRO A 351 -59.30 32.92 -42.18
CA PRO A 351 -60.24 31.87 -42.50
C PRO A 351 -59.57 30.59 -42.97
#